data_caab53bf161e8cfde5ab771997129087
#
_entry.id   caab53bf161e8cfde5ab771997129087
#
_cell.length_a   1.000
_cell.length_b   1.000
_cell.length_c   1.000
_cell.angle_alpha   90.00
_cell.angle_beta   90.00
_cell.angle_gamma   90.00
#
_symmetry.space_group_name_H-M   'P 1'
#
loop_
_entity.id
_entity.type
_entity.pdbx_description
1 polymer ?
#
loop_
_entity_poly.entity_id
_entity_poly.type
_entity_poly.pdbx_seq_one_letter_code
_entity_poly.pdbx_strand_id
1 'polypeptide(L)'
;MPEDSGNPKNGFAPQESLTPRRADCTLARHLTMNRAGTMNTIKTRQVIGPDVIRMTVANARVARKARPGQFVILRVTEDGERFPLTIADGDPAAGTLTLIFAVVGKSTTLLARMREGEDVLDLVGPLGVPTEIERYGRVLCVGGGIGVAPLYPIAKALKGAGNAVVAVLGARSKNLLIMEDEFRAAADEVRIATDDGTYGRKGFVTDAINDLLAEGRKFDKAWAIGPVPMMRNVSKLTAQLGLPTFVSLNPIMVDGTGMCGGCRVIIGGQVKFACVDGPEFHGDQVDFDSLSRRLGTYRTKEREDHEKCKVELGK
;
A
#
# COMPACT_ATOMS: atom_id res chain seq x y z
N MET A 1 -54.10 51.62 35.05
CA MET A 1 -52.98 52.57 35.19
C MET A 1 -51.77 51.82 35.72
N PRO A 2 -50.59 52.07 35.26
CA PRO A 2 -50.02 52.42 34.02
C PRO A 2 -48.98 51.29 33.65
N GLU A 3 -48.12 51.21 32.71
CA GLU A 3 -47.50 52.13 31.81
C GLU A 3 -46.85 51.31 30.67
N ASP A 4 -46.86 51.94 29.56
CA ASP A 4 -46.21 51.62 28.32
C ASP A 4 -44.68 51.62 28.44
N SER A 5 -44.00 50.65 27.86
CA SER A 5 -42.60 50.81 27.50
C SER A 5 -42.18 49.97 26.27
N GLY A 6 -41.90 50.72 25.27
CA GLY A 6 -41.49 50.47 23.91
C GLY A 6 -40.57 49.30 23.61
N ASN A 7 -40.88 48.68 22.51
CA ASN A 7 -40.09 47.71 21.81
C ASN A 7 -39.23 48.41 20.73
N PRO A 8 -37.90 48.37 20.76
CA PRO A 8 -37.09 48.88 19.64
C PRO A 8 -37.05 47.88 18.52
N LYS A 9 -37.49 48.32 17.34
CA LYS A 9 -37.36 47.63 16.06
C LYS A 9 -35.86 47.50 15.67
N ASN A 10 -35.34 46.30 15.73
CA ASN A 10 -34.07 45.97 15.08
C ASN A 10 -34.32 45.64 13.61
N GLY A 11 -33.93 46.55 12.74
CA GLY A 11 -33.90 46.36 11.30
C GLY A 11 -32.75 45.41 10.93
N PHE A 12 -33.12 44.28 10.37
CA PHE A 12 -32.16 43.42 9.68
C PHE A 12 -31.92 43.98 8.28
N ALA A 13 -30.69 44.37 7.98
CA ALA A 13 -30.25 44.64 6.60
C ALA A 13 -30.15 43.32 5.85
N PRO A 14 -30.44 43.27 4.54
CA PRO A 14 -30.36 42.06 3.76
C PRO A 14 -28.87 41.67 3.61
N GLN A 15 -28.56 40.44 3.96
CA GLN A 15 -27.26 39.83 3.68
C GLN A 15 -27.10 39.63 2.17
N GLU A 16 -26.08 40.25 1.61
CA GLU A 16 -25.62 40.01 0.23
C GLU A 16 -25.27 38.51 0.07
N SER A 17 -25.81 37.92 -0.98
CA SER A 17 -25.55 36.55 -1.40
C SER A 17 -24.07 36.40 -1.77
N LEU A 18 -23.29 35.73 -0.92
CA LEU A 18 -21.95 35.26 -1.26
C LEU A 18 -22.07 34.13 -2.27
N THR A 19 -21.95 34.44 -3.55
CA THR A 19 -21.68 33.46 -4.59
C THR A 19 -20.36 32.75 -4.28
N PRO A 20 -20.32 31.43 -4.29
CA PRO A 20 -19.05 30.71 -4.09
C PRO A 20 -18.12 31.03 -5.27
N ARG A 21 -16.99 31.70 -4.99
CA ARG A 21 -15.91 31.86 -5.96
C ARG A 21 -15.46 30.46 -6.37
N ARG A 22 -15.46 30.19 -7.67
CA ARG A 22 -14.83 29.02 -8.28
C ARG A 22 -13.40 28.95 -7.76
N ALA A 23 -13.09 27.89 -7.04
CA ALA A 23 -11.73 27.57 -6.67
C ALA A 23 -10.98 27.25 -7.97
N ASP A 24 -10.16 28.17 -8.43
CA ASP A 24 -9.20 27.94 -9.49
C ASP A 24 -8.25 26.82 -9.01
N CYS A 25 -8.41 25.64 -9.60
CA CYS A 25 -7.51 24.51 -9.42
C CYS A 25 -6.25 24.69 -10.29
N THR A 26 -5.69 25.91 -10.26
CA THR A 26 -4.34 26.15 -10.73
C THR A 26 -3.41 25.68 -9.63
N LEU A 27 -2.57 24.67 -9.95
CA LEU A 27 -1.42 24.28 -9.14
C LEU A 27 -0.59 25.54 -8.87
N ALA A 28 -0.94 26.27 -7.81
CA ALA A 28 -0.16 27.37 -7.34
C ALA A 28 1.18 26.78 -6.87
N ARG A 29 2.25 27.16 -7.58
CA ARG A 29 3.64 26.88 -7.22
C ARG A 29 3.93 27.52 -5.86
N HIS A 30 3.59 26.85 -4.79
CA HIS A 30 4.08 27.20 -3.46
C HIS A 30 5.35 26.39 -3.23
N LEU A 31 6.48 26.99 -3.57
CA LEU A 31 7.79 26.63 -3.05
C LEU A 31 7.77 26.88 -1.53
N THR A 32 7.20 25.99 -0.76
CA THR A 32 7.43 25.92 0.66
C THR A 32 8.74 25.16 0.88
N MET A 33 9.82 25.90 1.10
CA MET A 33 11.06 25.35 1.60
C MET A 33 10.76 24.61 2.91
N ASN A 34 10.77 23.30 2.86
CA ASN A 34 10.65 22.44 4.03
C ASN A 34 11.91 22.67 4.91
N ARG A 35 11.70 23.08 6.14
CA ARG A 35 12.78 23.30 7.12
C ARG A 35 13.56 22.00 7.30
N ALA A 36 14.84 22.04 7.01
CA ALA A 36 15.84 20.98 7.13
C ALA A 36 15.90 19.95 6.00
N GLY A 37 16.35 20.30 4.80
CA GLY A 37 17.17 19.43 3.92
C GLY A 37 16.63 18.08 3.46
N THR A 38 15.36 17.76 3.68
CA THR A 38 14.72 16.54 3.21
C THR A 38 13.64 16.89 2.20
N MET A 39 14.05 17.12 0.98
CA MET A 39 13.11 17.23 -0.13
C MET A 39 12.67 15.81 -0.50
N ASN A 40 11.36 15.57 -0.54
CA ASN A 40 10.77 14.30 -1.00
C ASN A 40 10.61 14.36 -2.52
N THR A 41 11.70 14.70 -3.23
CA THR A 41 11.70 14.95 -4.67
C THR A 41 11.54 13.66 -5.44
N ILE A 42 10.63 13.62 -6.38
CA ILE A 42 10.46 12.53 -7.33
C ILE A 42 11.65 12.54 -8.30
N LYS A 43 12.42 11.46 -8.32
CA LYS A 43 13.59 11.29 -9.18
C LYS A 43 13.25 10.59 -10.48
N THR A 44 12.40 9.59 -10.41
CA THR A 44 11.91 8.85 -11.60
C THR A 44 10.44 8.51 -11.44
N ARG A 45 9.75 8.40 -12.57
CA ARG A 45 8.37 7.97 -12.66
C ARG A 45 8.17 7.11 -13.90
N GLN A 46 7.76 5.86 -13.71
CA GLN A 46 7.54 4.88 -14.78
C GLN A 46 6.16 4.24 -14.64
N VAL A 47 5.47 4.02 -15.76
CA VAL A 47 4.30 3.15 -15.84
C VAL A 47 4.80 1.74 -16.09
N ILE A 48 4.55 0.82 -15.17
CA ILE A 48 5.03 -0.58 -15.24
C ILE A 48 3.92 -1.60 -15.47
N GLY A 49 2.70 -1.14 -15.57
CA GLY A 49 1.51 -1.94 -15.86
C GLY A 49 0.28 -1.06 -15.99
N PRO A 50 -0.87 -1.60 -16.39
CA PRO A 50 -2.12 -0.85 -16.40
C PRO A 50 -2.41 -0.26 -15.02
N ASP A 51 -2.47 1.07 -14.94
CA ASP A 51 -2.69 1.83 -13.69
C ASP A 51 -1.69 1.51 -12.57
N VAL A 52 -0.48 1.05 -12.87
CA VAL A 52 0.59 0.80 -11.91
C VAL A 52 1.80 1.68 -12.19
N ILE A 53 2.18 2.44 -11.18
CA ILE A 53 3.31 3.39 -11.22
C ILE A 53 4.44 2.89 -10.32
N ARG A 54 5.65 2.92 -10.87
CA ARG A 54 6.91 2.85 -10.11
C ARG A 54 7.45 4.27 -9.99
N MET A 55 7.74 4.70 -8.79
CA MET A 55 8.24 6.04 -8.50
C MET A 55 9.42 5.96 -7.56
N THR A 56 10.52 6.64 -7.90
CA THR A 56 11.67 6.78 -7.01
C THR A 56 11.65 8.17 -6.39
N VAL A 57 11.72 8.25 -5.06
CA VAL A 57 11.65 9.50 -4.30
C VAL A 57 12.93 9.67 -3.48
N ALA A 58 13.51 10.87 -3.53
CA ALA A 58 14.67 11.20 -2.72
C ALA A 58 14.23 11.45 -1.27
N ASN A 59 14.72 10.63 -0.36
CA ASN A 59 14.64 10.86 1.09
C ASN A 59 15.74 10.04 1.78
N ALA A 60 16.92 10.63 1.88
CA ALA A 60 18.12 9.96 2.42
C ALA A 60 17.95 9.50 3.88
N ARG A 61 17.12 10.19 4.68
CA ARG A 61 16.86 9.82 6.07
C ARG A 61 16.09 8.51 6.16
N VAL A 62 15.05 8.35 5.34
CA VAL A 62 14.24 7.15 5.30
C VAL A 62 15.00 6.02 4.60
N ALA A 63 15.65 6.30 3.45
CA ALA A 63 16.38 5.31 2.67
C ALA A 63 17.46 4.58 3.48
N ARG A 64 18.21 5.31 4.32
CA ARG A 64 19.25 4.71 5.18
C ARG A 64 18.74 3.79 6.28
N LYS A 65 17.46 3.92 6.66
CA LYS A 65 16.86 3.18 7.77
C LYS A 65 15.84 2.14 7.32
N ALA A 66 15.40 2.22 6.09
CA ALA A 66 14.38 1.32 5.53
C ALA A 66 14.87 -0.13 5.52
N ARG A 67 13.99 -1.02 5.93
CA ARG A 67 14.17 -2.47 5.90
C ARG A 67 12.97 -3.14 5.21
N PRO A 68 13.13 -4.37 4.68
CA PRO A 68 12.03 -5.11 4.05
C PRO A 68 10.79 -5.17 4.93
N GLY A 69 9.61 -5.12 4.33
CA GLY A 69 8.33 -5.16 5.01
C GLY A 69 7.84 -3.82 5.57
N GLN A 70 8.70 -2.79 5.60
CA GLN A 70 8.34 -1.46 6.09
C GLN A 70 7.68 -0.59 5.00
N PHE A 71 6.98 0.45 5.45
CA PHE A 71 6.23 1.36 4.60
C PHE A 71 6.47 2.83 4.99
N VAL A 72 5.94 3.73 4.19
CA VAL A 72 5.87 5.17 4.46
C VAL A 72 4.43 5.63 4.44
N ILE A 73 4.10 6.69 5.16
CA ILE A 73 2.87 7.46 5.01
C ILE A 73 3.17 8.68 4.15
N LEU A 74 2.36 8.86 3.10
CA LEU A 74 2.46 10.01 2.20
C LEU A 74 1.24 10.91 2.33
N ARG A 75 1.46 12.19 2.00
CA ARG A 75 0.42 13.18 1.73
C ARG A 75 0.86 14.04 0.54
N VAL A 76 0.01 14.16 -0.47
CA VAL A 76 0.38 14.80 -1.75
C VAL A 76 0.09 16.31 -1.73
N THR A 77 -1.04 16.72 -1.13
CA THR A 77 -1.50 18.11 -1.05
C THR A 77 -1.88 18.45 0.39
N GLU A 78 -1.95 19.74 0.73
CA GLU A 78 -2.31 20.19 2.09
C GLU A 78 -3.67 19.65 2.55
N ASP A 79 -4.66 19.65 1.67
CA ASP A 79 -5.99 19.08 1.92
C ASP A 79 -6.08 17.58 1.60
N GLY A 80 -4.94 16.96 1.27
CA GLY A 80 -4.86 15.57 0.85
C GLY A 80 -4.91 14.61 2.03
N GLU A 81 -5.44 13.43 1.76
CA GLU A 81 -5.42 12.32 2.70
C GLU A 81 -4.00 11.78 2.89
N ARG A 82 -3.74 11.25 4.07
CA ARG A 82 -2.56 10.44 4.35
C ARG A 82 -2.84 8.99 4.02
N PHE A 83 -1.91 8.35 3.33
CA PHE A 83 -2.06 6.95 2.94
C PHE A 83 -0.72 6.22 2.96
N PRO A 84 -0.73 4.90 3.26
CA PRO A 84 0.48 4.09 3.33
C PRO A 84 0.89 3.59 1.95
N LEU A 85 2.19 3.58 1.69
CA LEU A 85 2.80 2.83 0.59
C LEU A 85 4.01 2.05 1.11
N THR A 86 4.09 0.78 0.75
CA THR A 86 5.23 -0.06 1.11
C THR A 86 6.48 0.39 0.34
N ILE A 87 7.62 0.36 1.00
CA ILE A 87 8.92 0.60 0.38
C ILE A 87 9.28 -0.65 -0.41
N ALA A 88 9.15 -0.56 -1.75
CA ALA A 88 9.42 -1.70 -2.65
C ALA A 88 10.92 -1.94 -2.87
N ASP A 89 11.74 -0.91 -2.76
CA ASP A 89 13.21 -0.99 -2.72
C ASP A 89 13.76 0.31 -2.14
N GLY A 90 15.05 0.31 -1.78
CA GLY A 90 15.74 1.48 -1.28
C GLY A 90 17.21 1.45 -1.63
N ASP A 91 17.75 2.60 -2.00
CA ASP A 91 19.18 2.81 -2.19
C ASP A 91 19.70 3.78 -1.12
N PRO A 92 20.35 3.25 -0.05
CA PRO A 92 20.93 4.10 1.00
C PRO A 92 22.05 5.02 0.51
N ALA A 93 22.80 4.62 -0.54
CA ALA A 93 23.91 5.39 -1.09
C ALA A 93 23.38 6.56 -1.93
N ALA A 94 22.40 6.32 -2.79
CA ALA A 94 21.72 7.35 -3.54
C ALA A 94 20.73 8.17 -2.68
N GLY A 95 20.36 7.69 -1.50
CA GLY A 95 19.39 8.31 -0.61
C GLY A 95 17.97 8.32 -1.18
N THR A 96 17.58 7.27 -1.89
CA THR A 96 16.30 7.16 -2.59
C THR A 96 15.48 5.95 -2.15
N LEU A 97 14.15 6.06 -2.28
CA LEU A 97 13.17 5.01 -2.05
C LEU A 97 12.43 4.73 -3.35
N THR A 98 12.14 3.47 -3.61
CA THR A 98 11.23 3.06 -4.68
C THR A 98 9.87 2.70 -4.09
N LEU A 99 8.84 3.36 -4.59
CA LEU A 99 7.44 3.11 -4.28
C LEU A 99 6.74 2.57 -5.52
N ILE A 100 5.95 1.51 -5.36
CA ILE A 100 5.15 0.94 -6.46
C ILE A 100 3.71 0.89 -5.98
N PHE A 101 2.81 1.49 -6.73
CA PHE A 101 1.42 1.61 -6.34
C PHE A 101 0.45 1.54 -7.52
N ALA A 102 -0.75 1.05 -7.24
CA ALA A 102 -1.86 1.07 -8.18
C ALA A 102 -2.65 2.37 -8.05
N VAL A 103 -3.09 2.91 -9.19
CA VAL A 103 -3.93 4.11 -9.26
C VAL A 103 -5.39 3.70 -9.09
N VAL A 104 -5.85 3.64 -7.84
CA VAL A 104 -7.18 3.10 -7.49
C VAL A 104 -8.11 4.09 -6.79
N GLY A 105 -7.61 5.26 -6.38
CA GLY A 105 -8.37 6.26 -5.64
C GLY A 105 -7.82 7.67 -5.86
N LYS A 106 -8.48 8.67 -5.25
CA LYS A 106 -8.10 10.10 -5.37
C LYS A 106 -6.62 10.33 -5.07
N SER A 107 -6.15 9.90 -3.91
CA SER A 107 -4.78 10.15 -3.44
C SER A 107 -3.72 9.54 -4.35
N THR A 108 -3.92 8.30 -4.80
CA THR A 108 -3.01 7.63 -5.76
C THR A 108 -3.10 8.23 -7.16
N THR A 109 -4.26 8.77 -7.57
CA THR A 109 -4.39 9.51 -8.83
C THR A 109 -3.59 10.82 -8.79
N LEU A 110 -3.68 11.57 -7.69
CA LEU A 110 -2.89 12.79 -7.51
C LEU A 110 -1.39 12.49 -7.51
N LEU A 111 -0.94 11.48 -6.75
CA LEU A 111 0.46 11.06 -6.72
C LEU A 111 0.94 10.63 -8.12
N ALA A 112 0.14 9.85 -8.85
CA ALA A 112 0.48 9.38 -10.19
C ALA A 112 0.63 10.49 -11.24
N ARG A 113 0.05 11.66 -11.00
CA ARG A 113 0.17 12.84 -11.89
C ARG A 113 1.40 13.70 -11.60
N MET A 114 1.99 13.53 -10.45
CA MET A 114 3.22 14.24 -10.12
C MET A 114 4.34 13.84 -11.09
N ARG A 115 5.22 14.79 -11.37
CA ARG A 115 6.30 14.67 -12.34
C ARG A 115 7.65 14.56 -11.65
N GLU A 116 8.63 14.11 -12.38
CA GLU A 116 10.02 14.16 -11.97
C GLU A 116 10.43 15.61 -11.66
N GLY A 117 11.14 15.79 -10.54
CA GLY A 117 11.53 17.10 -10.01
C GLY A 117 10.50 17.75 -9.08
N GLU A 118 9.27 17.26 -9.00
CA GLU A 118 8.28 17.75 -8.04
C GLU A 118 8.46 17.08 -6.67
N ASP A 119 8.06 17.77 -5.60
CA ASP A 119 8.19 17.28 -4.23
C ASP A 119 6.86 16.75 -3.70
N VAL A 120 6.86 15.55 -3.14
CA VAL A 120 5.76 15.05 -2.33
C VAL A 120 5.71 15.83 -1.01
N LEU A 121 4.55 16.36 -0.65
CA LEU A 121 4.40 17.28 0.48
C LEU A 121 4.90 16.66 1.79
N ASP A 122 4.39 15.48 2.16
CA ASP A 122 4.85 14.74 3.33
C ASP A 122 5.24 13.31 2.95
N LEU A 123 6.33 12.84 3.52
CA LEU A 123 6.75 11.45 3.51
C LEU A 123 7.35 11.11 4.87
N VAL A 124 6.64 10.30 5.63
CA VAL A 124 7.01 9.90 6.98
C VAL A 124 7.34 8.41 7.00
N GLY A 125 8.48 8.06 7.56
CA GLY A 125 8.94 6.66 7.66
C GLY A 125 10.42 6.53 8.05
N PRO A 126 10.95 5.30 7.96
CA PRO A 126 10.22 4.07 7.73
C PRO A 126 9.32 3.72 8.94
N LEU A 127 8.16 3.13 8.66
CA LEU A 127 7.15 2.74 9.63
C LEU A 127 6.90 1.23 9.56
N GLY A 128 6.29 0.69 10.61
CA GLY A 128 6.02 -0.73 10.74
C GLY A 128 7.22 -1.54 11.23
N VAL A 129 6.93 -2.73 11.74
CA VAL A 129 7.94 -3.71 12.12
C VAL A 129 8.53 -4.30 10.84
N PRO A 130 9.85 -4.29 10.66
CA PRO A 130 10.46 -4.90 9.49
C PRO A 130 10.31 -6.42 9.51
N THR A 131 10.28 -7.03 8.33
CA THR A 131 10.32 -8.48 8.17
C THR A 131 11.57 -9.05 8.86
N GLU A 132 11.38 -10.11 9.62
CA GLU A 132 12.47 -10.90 10.18
C GLU A 132 13.14 -11.68 9.05
N ILE A 133 14.42 -11.40 8.82
CA ILE A 133 15.20 -12.03 7.75
C ILE A 133 16.25 -12.93 8.39
N GLU A 134 16.05 -14.24 8.27
CA GLU A 134 16.95 -15.28 8.77
C GLU A 134 17.13 -16.38 7.71
N ARG A 135 18.01 -17.33 8.00
CA ARG A 135 18.17 -18.51 7.16
C ARG A 135 17.21 -19.60 7.64
N TYR A 136 16.04 -19.67 7.02
CA TYR A 136 14.99 -20.64 7.32
C TYR A 136 15.14 -21.96 6.54
N GLY A 137 15.77 -21.91 5.36
CA GLY A 137 15.88 -23.05 4.44
C GLY A 137 15.21 -22.77 3.10
N ARG A 138 14.14 -23.48 2.77
CA ARG A 138 13.34 -23.22 1.57
C ARG A 138 12.10 -22.42 1.91
N VAL A 139 11.99 -21.23 1.33
CA VAL A 139 10.89 -20.30 1.62
C VAL A 139 9.99 -20.12 0.41
N LEU A 140 8.70 -19.91 0.67
CA LEU A 140 7.67 -19.66 -0.32
C LEU A 140 7.20 -18.20 -0.24
N CYS A 141 7.39 -17.45 -1.33
CA CYS A 141 6.95 -16.05 -1.47
C CYS A 141 5.77 -15.99 -2.44
N VAL A 142 4.58 -15.65 -1.95
CA VAL A 142 3.33 -15.62 -2.73
C VAL A 142 2.84 -14.19 -2.89
N GLY A 143 2.85 -13.68 -4.12
CA GLY A 143 2.41 -12.33 -4.44
C GLY A 143 1.19 -12.30 -5.36
N GLY A 144 0.21 -11.42 -5.08
CA GLY A 144 -0.96 -11.26 -5.94
C GLY A 144 -1.23 -9.80 -6.33
N GLY A 145 -1.35 -9.53 -7.63
CA GLY A 145 -1.56 -8.20 -8.16
C GLY A 145 -0.51 -7.21 -7.67
N ILE A 146 -0.93 -6.06 -7.14
CA ILE A 146 0.01 -5.05 -6.59
C ILE A 146 0.80 -5.55 -5.38
N GLY A 147 0.35 -6.61 -4.68
CA GLY A 147 1.07 -7.21 -3.55
C GLY A 147 2.40 -7.85 -3.93
N VAL A 148 2.68 -8.03 -5.21
CA VAL A 148 4.00 -8.43 -5.73
C VAL A 148 5.06 -7.38 -5.36
N ALA A 149 4.73 -6.10 -5.39
CA ALA A 149 5.68 -5.02 -5.10
C ALA A 149 6.18 -5.02 -3.63
N PRO A 150 5.33 -5.08 -2.60
CA PRO A 150 5.79 -5.21 -1.20
C PRO A 150 6.47 -6.56 -0.91
N LEU A 151 6.18 -7.62 -1.65
CA LEU A 151 6.82 -8.92 -1.49
C LEU A 151 8.28 -8.92 -2.00
N TYR A 152 8.59 -8.13 -3.01
CA TYR A 152 9.89 -8.12 -3.66
C TYR A 152 11.08 -7.87 -2.71
N PRO A 153 11.09 -6.79 -1.87
CA PRO A 153 12.20 -6.56 -0.95
C PRO A 153 12.39 -7.70 0.07
N ILE A 154 11.31 -8.38 0.44
CA ILE A 154 11.35 -9.53 1.34
C ILE A 154 12.02 -10.72 0.65
N ALA A 155 11.58 -11.07 -0.56
CA ALA A 155 12.16 -12.15 -1.36
C ALA A 155 13.65 -11.92 -1.63
N LYS A 156 14.03 -10.70 -2.02
CA LYS A 156 15.42 -10.27 -2.26
C LYS A 156 16.28 -10.43 -0.99
N ALA A 157 15.77 -10.00 0.15
CA ALA A 157 16.50 -10.11 1.43
C ALA A 157 16.61 -11.57 1.91
N LEU A 158 15.55 -12.36 1.79
CA LEU A 158 15.58 -13.78 2.11
C LEU A 158 16.58 -14.54 1.25
N LYS A 159 16.65 -14.24 -0.06
CA LYS A 159 17.65 -14.79 -0.96
C LYS A 159 19.06 -14.40 -0.52
N GLY A 160 19.27 -13.12 -0.19
CA GLY A 160 20.55 -12.61 0.32
C GLY A 160 20.99 -13.26 1.65
N ALA A 161 20.06 -13.72 2.48
CA ALA A 161 20.31 -14.46 3.70
C ALA A 161 20.58 -15.96 3.48
N GLY A 162 20.65 -16.42 2.21
CA GLY A 162 21.00 -17.80 1.86
C GLY A 162 19.83 -18.78 1.90
N ASN A 163 18.59 -18.29 1.80
CA ASN A 163 17.41 -19.15 1.62
C ASN A 163 17.26 -19.57 0.16
N ALA A 164 16.68 -20.76 -0.05
CA ALA A 164 16.16 -21.17 -1.36
C ALA A 164 14.76 -20.55 -1.52
N VAL A 165 14.64 -19.52 -2.36
CA VAL A 165 13.42 -18.75 -2.53
C VAL A 165 12.63 -19.27 -3.74
N VAL A 166 11.39 -19.72 -3.49
CA VAL A 166 10.41 -20.02 -4.55
C VAL A 166 9.32 -18.95 -4.51
N ALA A 167 9.13 -18.26 -5.62
CA ALA A 167 8.11 -17.22 -5.75
C ALA A 167 6.92 -17.73 -6.58
N VAL A 168 5.70 -17.47 -6.10
CA VAL A 168 4.45 -17.68 -6.83
C VAL A 168 3.81 -16.32 -7.05
N LEU A 169 3.73 -15.88 -8.32
CA LEU A 169 3.16 -14.59 -8.68
C LEU A 169 1.80 -14.79 -9.35
N GLY A 170 0.78 -14.12 -8.82
CA GLY A 170 -0.59 -14.21 -9.31
C GLY A 170 -1.11 -12.90 -9.89
N ALA A 171 -1.82 -12.99 -11.01
CA ALA A 171 -2.55 -11.88 -11.61
C ALA A 171 -3.85 -12.40 -12.25
N ARG A 172 -4.81 -11.50 -12.54
CA ARG A 172 -6.02 -11.89 -13.28
C ARG A 172 -5.70 -12.29 -14.72
N SER A 173 -4.71 -11.63 -15.33
CA SER A 173 -4.28 -11.85 -16.72
C SER A 173 -2.83 -11.43 -16.91
N LYS A 174 -2.19 -11.86 -18.01
CA LYS A 174 -0.79 -11.56 -18.32
C LYS A 174 -0.44 -10.08 -18.28
N ASN A 175 -1.31 -9.23 -18.84
CA ASN A 175 -1.07 -7.77 -18.91
C ASN A 175 -1.10 -7.07 -17.55
N LEU A 176 -1.62 -7.73 -16.50
CA LEU A 176 -1.65 -7.23 -15.12
C LEU A 176 -0.50 -7.79 -14.26
N LEU A 177 0.32 -8.67 -14.82
CA LEU A 177 1.52 -9.17 -14.14
C LEU A 177 2.60 -8.10 -14.16
N ILE A 178 3.17 -7.84 -13.00
CA ILE A 178 4.25 -6.86 -12.82
C ILE A 178 5.48 -7.53 -12.19
N MET A 179 6.67 -6.97 -12.43
CA MET A 179 7.91 -7.32 -11.75
C MET A 179 8.34 -8.80 -11.92
N GLU A 180 7.96 -9.45 -13.01
CA GLU A 180 8.38 -10.84 -13.26
C GLU A 180 9.91 -10.96 -13.37
N ASP A 181 10.55 -10.06 -14.12
CA ASP A 181 11.99 -10.10 -14.34
C ASP A 181 12.78 -9.85 -13.04
N GLU A 182 12.30 -8.91 -12.21
CA GLU A 182 12.88 -8.65 -10.90
C GLU A 182 12.79 -9.87 -9.97
N PHE A 183 11.66 -10.58 -9.98
CA PHE A 183 11.53 -11.81 -9.20
C PHE A 183 12.37 -12.96 -9.77
N ARG A 184 12.52 -13.07 -11.07
CA ARG A 184 13.44 -14.06 -11.69
C ARG A 184 14.90 -13.82 -11.30
N ALA A 185 15.28 -12.57 -11.04
CA ALA A 185 16.60 -12.22 -10.52
C ALA A 185 16.73 -12.43 -8.98
N ALA A 186 15.64 -12.32 -8.24
CA ALA A 186 15.64 -12.36 -6.76
C ALA A 186 15.22 -13.70 -6.15
N ALA A 187 14.75 -14.66 -6.94
CA ALA A 187 14.33 -15.99 -6.51
C ALA A 187 15.04 -17.10 -7.26
N ASP A 188 15.06 -18.32 -6.71
CA ASP A 188 15.61 -19.50 -7.37
C ASP A 188 14.61 -20.08 -8.37
N GLU A 189 13.33 -19.90 -8.11
CA GLU A 189 12.26 -20.40 -8.95
C GLU A 189 11.09 -19.40 -8.92
N VAL A 190 10.49 -19.14 -10.08
CA VAL A 190 9.30 -18.30 -10.21
C VAL A 190 8.21 -19.10 -10.93
N ARG A 191 7.07 -19.23 -10.27
CA ARG A 191 5.83 -19.78 -10.84
C ARG A 191 4.82 -18.66 -11.01
N ILE A 192 4.15 -18.68 -12.16
CA ILE A 192 3.14 -17.67 -12.49
C ILE A 192 1.78 -18.35 -12.62
N ALA A 193 0.76 -17.74 -12.03
CA ALA A 193 -0.62 -18.11 -12.17
C ALA A 193 -1.46 -16.93 -12.68
N THR A 194 -2.30 -17.17 -13.70
CA THR A 194 -3.28 -16.18 -14.15
C THR A 194 -4.68 -16.77 -14.09
N ASP A 195 -5.64 -16.00 -13.56
CA ASP A 195 -7.01 -16.48 -13.37
C ASP A 195 -7.62 -16.91 -14.71
N ASP A 196 -7.37 -16.15 -15.78
CA ASP A 196 -7.88 -16.42 -17.15
C ASP A 196 -7.05 -17.42 -17.95
N GLY A 197 -5.85 -17.78 -17.49
CA GLY A 197 -4.93 -18.70 -18.18
C GLY A 197 -4.19 -18.09 -19.36
N THR A 198 -4.12 -16.77 -19.46
CA THR A 198 -3.40 -16.10 -20.57
C THR A 198 -1.89 -16.21 -20.44
N TYR A 199 -1.38 -16.58 -19.25
CA TYR A 199 0.05 -16.80 -19.03
C TYR A 199 0.32 -17.66 -17.79
N GLY A 200 1.30 -18.55 -17.90
CA GLY A 200 1.66 -19.49 -16.84
C GLY A 200 0.55 -20.51 -16.58
N ARG A 201 0.35 -20.86 -15.30
CA ARG A 201 -0.73 -21.76 -14.87
C ARG A 201 -2.07 -21.05 -14.90
N LYS A 202 -3.09 -21.64 -15.49
CA LYS A 202 -4.47 -21.17 -15.36
C LYS A 202 -5.00 -21.48 -13.97
N GLY A 203 -5.47 -20.46 -13.23
CA GLY A 203 -6.05 -20.57 -11.91
C GLY A 203 -5.41 -19.61 -10.91
N PHE A 204 -5.60 -19.88 -9.62
CA PHE A 204 -5.14 -19.04 -8.53
C PHE A 204 -3.74 -19.42 -8.03
N VAL A 205 -3.11 -18.57 -7.25
CA VAL A 205 -1.82 -18.86 -6.61
C VAL A 205 -1.87 -20.11 -5.73
N THR A 206 -3.01 -20.41 -5.11
CA THR A 206 -3.22 -21.66 -4.35
C THR A 206 -3.10 -22.90 -5.20
N ASP A 207 -3.49 -22.83 -6.45
CA ASP A 207 -3.36 -23.97 -7.39
C ASP A 207 -1.90 -24.19 -7.76
N ALA A 208 -1.13 -23.10 -7.99
CA ALA A 208 0.30 -23.20 -8.25
C ALA A 208 1.07 -23.71 -7.01
N ILE A 209 0.63 -23.36 -5.79
CA ILE A 209 1.18 -23.93 -4.56
C ILE A 209 0.89 -25.43 -4.50
N ASN A 210 -0.33 -25.86 -4.79
CA ASN A 210 -0.69 -27.27 -4.80
C ASN A 210 0.13 -28.07 -5.83
N ASP A 211 0.41 -27.49 -7.01
CA ASP A 211 1.28 -28.13 -8.01
C ASP A 211 2.70 -28.34 -7.45
N LEU A 212 3.28 -27.31 -6.79
CA LEU A 212 4.59 -27.42 -6.13
C LEU A 212 4.60 -28.52 -5.05
N LEU A 213 3.54 -28.62 -4.26
CA LEU A 213 3.39 -29.68 -3.24
C LEU A 213 3.27 -31.06 -3.87
N ALA A 214 2.53 -31.20 -4.97
CA ALA A 214 2.41 -32.44 -5.73
C ALA A 214 3.75 -32.87 -6.36
N GLU A 215 4.62 -31.92 -6.71
CA GLU A 215 6.00 -32.14 -7.13
C GLU A 215 6.92 -32.61 -5.95
N GLY A 216 6.39 -32.76 -4.74
CA GLY A 216 7.12 -33.15 -3.55
C GLY A 216 7.94 -32.03 -2.89
N ARG A 217 7.67 -30.77 -3.28
CA ARG A 217 8.34 -29.61 -2.66
C ARG A 217 7.86 -29.43 -1.23
N LYS A 218 8.81 -29.13 -0.34
CA LYS A 218 8.55 -28.76 1.08
C LYS A 218 9.09 -27.38 1.32
N PHE A 219 8.41 -26.62 2.18
CA PHE A 219 8.77 -25.27 2.55
C PHE A 219 8.85 -25.14 4.07
N ASP A 220 9.75 -24.30 4.57
CA ASP A 220 9.99 -24.09 5.99
C ASP A 220 9.24 -22.86 6.51
N LYS A 221 9.02 -21.86 5.65
CA LYS A 221 8.30 -20.62 5.98
C LYS A 221 7.70 -20.00 4.70
N ALA A 222 6.62 -19.26 4.84
CA ALA A 222 5.97 -18.61 3.71
C ALA A 222 5.58 -17.15 4.02
N TRP A 223 5.55 -16.33 2.96
CA TRP A 223 4.98 -14.98 2.95
C TRP A 223 3.93 -14.89 1.87
N ALA A 224 2.76 -14.32 2.18
CA ALA A 224 1.69 -14.11 1.22
C ALA A 224 1.20 -12.66 1.30
N ILE A 225 1.37 -11.91 0.19
CA ILE A 225 1.03 -10.49 0.13
C ILE A 225 0.18 -10.23 -1.12
N GLY A 226 -1.03 -9.68 -0.93
CA GLY A 226 -1.95 -9.42 -2.01
C GLY A 226 -3.36 -9.11 -1.55
N PRO A 227 -4.36 -9.30 -2.40
CA PRO A 227 -5.76 -9.11 -2.02
C PRO A 227 -6.17 -9.97 -0.81
N VAL A 228 -7.02 -9.42 0.05
CA VAL A 228 -7.48 -10.11 1.27
C VAL A 228 -8.00 -11.53 1.01
N PRO A 229 -8.81 -11.81 -0.04
CA PRO A 229 -9.23 -13.17 -0.34
C PRO A 229 -8.07 -14.11 -0.67
N MET A 230 -7.04 -13.62 -1.37
CA MET A 230 -5.83 -14.40 -1.68
C MET A 230 -5.07 -14.76 -0.41
N MET A 231 -4.76 -13.77 0.44
CA MET A 231 -4.05 -13.98 1.70
C MET A 231 -4.80 -14.95 2.59
N ARG A 232 -6.13 -14.83 2.71
CA ARG A 232 -7.00 -15.76 3.44
C ARG A 232 -6.86 -17.20 2.93
N ASN A 233 -6.96 -17.39 1.61
CA ASN A 233 -6.94 -18.73 1.01
C ASN A 233 -5.55 -19.37 1.12
N VAL A 234 -4.48 -18.61 0.90
CA VAL A 234 -3.11 -19.08 1.12
C VAL A 234 -2.91 -19.46 2.59
N SER A 235 -3.33 -18.60 3.54
CA SER A 235 -3.21 -18.89 4.97
C SER A 235 -3.97 -20.16 5.39
N LYS A 236 -5.17 -20.39 4.85
CA LYS A 236 -5.93 -21.63 5.10
C LYS A 236 -5.20 -22.86 4.57
N LEU A 237 -4.68 -22.79 3.34
CA LEU A 237 -3.95 -23.89 2.72
C LEU A 237 -2.68 -24.22 3.52
N THR A 238 -1.88 -23.22 3.84
CA THR A 238 -0.60 -23.40 4.54
C THR A 238 -0.78 -23.84 6.00
N ALA A 239 -1.84 -23.40 6.69
CA ALA A 239 -2.18 -23.87 8.03
C ALA A 239 -2.48 -25.37 8.06
N GLN A 240 -3.17 -25.93 7.03
CA GLN A 240 -3.41 -27.37 6.92
C GLN A 240 -2.12 -28.18 6.74
N LEU A 241 -1.07 -27.54 6.25
CA LEU A 241 0.25 -28.13 6.03
C LEU A 241 1.20 -27.95 7.22
N GLY A 242 0.77 -27.22 8.24
CA GLY A 242 1.65 -26.79 9.34
C GLY A 242 2.76 -25.83 8.90
N LEU A 243 2.62 -25.16 7.76
CA LEU A 243 3.60 -24.23 7.21
C LEU A 243 3.40 -22.83 7.79
N PRO A 244 4.34 -22.31 8.63
CA PRO A 244 4.26 -20.96 9.15
C PRO A 244 4.19 -19.93 8.03
N THR A 245 3.11 -19.16 7.97
CA THR A 245 2.86 -18.20 6.89
C THR A 245 2.60 -16.83 7.45
N PHE A 246 3.33 -15.83 6.94
CA PHE A 246 3.13 -14.44 7.23
C PHE A 246 2.34 -13.76 6.12
N VAL A 247 1.43 -12.86 6.51
CA VAL A 247 0.68 -12.01 5.58
C VAL A 247 0.90 -10.55 5.93
N SER A 248 1.09 -9.69 4.93
CA SER A 248 1.20 -8.25 5.14
C SER A 248 -0.15 -7.58 4.94
N LEU A 249 -0.72 -7.06 6.03
CA LEU A 249 -2.06 -6.49 6.04
C LEU A 249 -2.04 -5.01 5.65
N ASN A 250 -3.07 -4.61 4.93
CA ASN A 250 -3.25 -3.26 4.41
C ASN A 250 -4.53 -2.56 4.91
N PRO A 251 -4.80 -2.50 6.23
CA PRO A 251 -5.92 -1.73 6.74
C PRO A 251 -5.75 -0.24 6.45
N ILE A 252 -6.82 0.53 6.63
CA ILE A 252 -6.76 1.99 6.53
C ILE A 252 -5.78 2.52 7.57
N MET A 253 -4.78 3.29 7.13
CA MET A 253 -3.77 3.92 7.97
C MET A 253 -3.73 5.42 7.70
N VAL A 254 -3.72 6.23 8.77
CA VAL A 254 -3.72 7.69 8.69
C VAL A 254 -2.43 8.29 9.27
N ASP A 255 -2.08 7.96 10.52
CA ASP A 255 -0.89 8.53 11.17
C ASP A 255 0.35 7.61 11.11
N GLY A 256 0.16 6.31 11.10
CA GLY A 256 1.25 5.32 11.06
C GLY A 256 1.98 5.12 12.40
N THR A 257 1.55 5.74 13.50
CA THR A 257 2.23 5.74 14.82
C THR A 257 1.46 5.01 15.91
N GLY A 258 0.30 4.43 15.60
CA GLY A 258 -0.55 3.72 16.57
C GLY A 258 -1.54 4.60 17.32
N MET A 259 -1.51 5.92 17.15
CA MET A 259 -2.34 6.85 17.93
C MET A 259 -3.79 6.91 17.47
N CYS A 260 -4.05 6.96 16.16
CA CYS A 260 -5.41 7.16 15.65
C CYS A 260 -6.30 5.91 15.70
N GLY A 261 -5.73 4.72 15.85
CA GLY A 261 -6.46 3.46 15.89
C GLY A 261 -7.14 3.06 14.57
N GLY A 262 -6.89 3.77 13.47
CA GLY A 262 -7.47 3.49 12.16
C GLY A 262 -7.10 2.12 11.61
N CYS A 263 -5.87 1.67 11.86
CA CYS A 263 -5.30 0.43 11.35
C CYS A 263 -5.54 -0.81 12.24
N ARG A 264 -6.58 -0.79 13.09
CA ARG A 264 -6.90 -1.95 13.96
C ARG A 264 -7.20 -3.20 13.15
N VAL A 265 -6.59 -4.31 13.57
CA VAL A 265 -6.83 -5.66 13.07
C VAL A 265 -7.02 -6.61 14.26
N ILE A 266 -7.63 -7.76 14.05
CA ILE A 266 -7.80 -8.79 15.08
C ILE A 266 -6.88 -9.95 14.73
N ILE A 267 -5.95 -10.24 15.64
CA ILE A 267 -4.93 -11.28 15.48
C ILE A 267 -4.98 -12.19 16.71
N GLY A 268 -5.29 -13.49 16.52
CA GLY A 268 -5.44 -14.43 17.64
C GLY A 268 -6.50 -13.97 18.66
N GLY A 269 -7.58 -13.32 18.21
CA GLY A 269 -8.62 -12.75 19.06
C GLY A 269 -8.26 -11.44 19.76
N GLN A 270 -7.04 -10.92 19.58
CA GLN A 270 -6.59 -9.66 20.19
C GLN A 270 -6.56 -8.52 19.19
N VAL A 271 -6.86 -7.30 19.65
CA VAL A 271 -6.72 -6.09 18.84
C VAL A 271 -5.23 -5.74 18.72
N LYS A 272 -4.77 -5.56 17.47
CA LYS A 272 -3.43 -5.07 17.12
C LYS A 272 -3.55 -3.87 16.20
N PHE A 273 -2.51 -3.06 16.14
CA PHE A 273 -2.41 -1.91 15.23
C PHE A 273 -1.38 -2.20 14.15
N ALA A 274 -1.83 -2.45 12.92
CA ALA A 274 -0.96 -2.89 11.84
C ALA A 274 0.22 -1.92 11.54
N CYS A 275 0.10 -0.64 11.87
CA CYS A 275 1.16 0.32 11.67
C CYS A 275 2.31 0.24 12.68
N VAL A 276 2.12 -0.36 13.85
CA VAL A 276 3.13 -0.45 14.92
C VAL A 276 3.39 -1.89 15.37
N ASP A 277 2.37 -2.78 15.33
CA ASP A 277 2.52 -4.20 15.67
C ASP A 277 2.82 -5.07 14.44
N GLY A 278 2.61 -4.54 13.22
CA GLY A 278 2.76 -5.20 11.94
C GLY A 278 3.57 -4.33 10.97
N PRO A 279 3.31 -4.41 9.67
CA PRO A 279 2.09 -4.89 9.00
C PRO A 279 2.00 -6.41 8.83
N GLU A 280 3.07 -7.16 9.11
CA GLU A 280 3.10 -8.61 8.96
C GLU A 280 2.59 -9.32 10.21
N PHE A 281 1.75 -10.33 9.98
CA PHE A 281 1.18 -11.18 11.03
C PHE A 281 1.09 -12.63 10.56
N HIS A 282 1.04 -13.56 11.51
CA HIS A 282 0.75 -14.97 11.22
C HIS A 282 -0.63 -15.09 10.56
N GLY A 283 -0.68 -15.63 9.35
CA GLY A 283 -1.87 -15.66 8.52
C GLY A 283 -3.03 -16.50 9.10
N ASP A 284 -2.72 -17.55 9.83
CA ASP A 284 -3.69 -18.41 10.54
C ASP A 284 -4.35 -17.74 11.74
N GLN A 285 -3.78 -16.63 12.26
CA GLN A 285 -4.32 -15.88 13.39
C GLN A 285 -5.15 -14.66 12.98
N VAL A 286 -5.17 -14.30 11.70
CA VAL A 286 -5.87 -13.09 11.20
C VAL A 286 -7.37 -13.31 11.09
N ASP A 287 -8.16 -12.43 11.70
CA ASP A 287 -9.60 -12.30 11.42
C ASP A 287 -9.80 -11.53 10.09
N PHE A 288 -9.75 -12.25 8.99
CA PHE A 288 -9.95 -11.69 7.65
C PHE A 288 -11.35 -11.14 7.41
N ASP A 289 -12.36 -11.60 8.15
CA ASP A 289 -13.74 -11.10 8.02
C ASP A 289 -13.86 -9.71 8.64
N SER A 290 -13.28 -9.53 9.82
CA SER A 290 -13.19 -8.21 10.46
C SER A 290 -12.40 -7.24 9.57
N LEU A 291 -11.24 -7.65 9.04
CA LEU A 291 -10.44 -6.83 8.13
C LEU A 291 -11.24 -6.41 6.89
N SER A 292 -11.93 -7.37 6.24
CA SER A 292 -12.74 -7.09 5.04
C SER A 292 -13.86 -6.10 5.29
N ARG A 293 -14.58 -6.23 6.43
CA ARG A 293 -15.63 -5.28 6.82
C ARG A 293 -15.06 -3.87 7.02
N ARG A 294 -13.92 -3.75 7.69
CA ARG A 294 -13.26 -2.45 7.93
C ARG A 294 -12.79 -1.78 6.65
N LEU A 295 -12.20 -2.53 5.72
CA LEU A 295 -11.81 -2.03 4.40
C LEU A 295 -13.01 -1.58 3.55
N GLY A 296 -14.19 -2.12 3.82
CA GLY A 296 -15.43 -1.72 3.15
C GLY A 296 -16.07 -0.43 3.68
N THR A 297 -15.66 0.07 4.87
CA THR A 297 -16.34 1.15 5.59
C THR A 297 -16.49 2.44 4.78
N TYR A 298 -15.47 2.84 4.04
CA TYR A 298 -15.46 4.10 3.28
C TYR A 298 -15.55 3.92 1.77
N ARG A 299 -15.71 2.68 1.28
CA ARG A 299 -15.68 2.35 -0.16
C ARG A 299 -16.59 3.21 -1.03
N THR A 300 -17.80 3.53 -0.57
CA THR A 300 -18.74 4.37 -1.32
C THR A 300 -18.21 5.78 -1.47
N LYS A 301 -17.78 6.38 -0.35
CA LYS A 301 -17.23 7.73 -0.33
C LYS A 301 -15.92 7.83 -1.13
N GLU A 302 -15.03 6.88 -0.97
CA GLU A 302 -13.78 6.81 -1.75
C GLU A 302 -14.03 6.77 -3.26
N ARG A 303 -15.05 6.02 -3.69
CA ARG A 303 -15.47 5.96 -5.10
C ARG A 303 -16.03 7.29 -5.58
N GLU A 304 -16.91 7.92 -4.80
CA GLU A 304 -17.48 9.22 -5.14
C GLU A 304 -16.39 10.30 -5.25
N ASP A 305 -15.47 10.35 -4.30
CA ASP A 305 -14.38 11.32 -4.30
C ASP A 305 -13.39 11.06 -5.45
N HIS A 306 -13.18 9.79 -5.84
CA HIS A 306 -12.37 9.44 -6.99
C HIS A 306 -13.04 9.88 -8.32
N GLU A 307 -14.33 9.67 -8.48
CA GLU A 307 -15.07 10.11 -9.69
C GLU A 307 -15.09 11.65 -9.79
N LYS A 308 -15.32 12.37 -8.68
CA LYS A 308 -15.19 13.83 -8.67
C LYS A 308 -13.79 14.28 -9.09
N CYS A 309 -12.76 13.66 -8.55
CA CYS A 309 -11.38 13.96 -8.91
C CYS A 309 -11.10 13.73 -10.40
N LYS A 310 -11.63 12.67 -11.01
CA LYS A 310 -11.50 12.43 -12.46
C LYS A 310 -12.15 13.55 -13.28
N VAL A 311 -13.36 13.97 -12.91
CA VAL A 311 -14.08 15.06 -13.59
C VAL A 311 -13.31 16.38 -13.47
N GLU A 312 -12.85 16.73 -12.27
CA GLU A 312 -12.05 17.95 -12.02
C GLU A 312 -10.73 17.95 -12.81
N LEU A 313 -10.18 16.78 -13.04
CA LEU A 313 -8.91 16.58 -13.74
C LEU A 313 -9.09 16.39 -15.26
N GLY A 314 -10.31 16.52 -15.79
CA GLY A 314 -10.60 16.47 -17.23
C GLY A 314 -10.50 15.06 -17.84
N LYS A 315 -10.87 14.03 -17.09
CA LYS A 315 -10.96 12.63 -17.57
C LYS A 315 -12.39 12.15 -17.59
#